data_5dfed7486bbe4193aad142c7f96dbbfe
#
_entry.id   5dfed7486bbe4193aad142c7f96dbbfe
#
_cell.length_a   1.000
_cell.length_b   1.000
_cell.length_c   1.000
_cell.angle_alpha   90.00
_cell.angle_beta   90.00
_cell.angle_gamma   90.00
#
_symmetry.space_group_name_H-M   'P 1'
#
loop_
_entity.id
_entity.type
_entity.pdbx_description
1 polymer ?
#
loop_
_entity_poly.entity_id
_entity_poly.type
_entity_poly.pdbx_seq_one_letter_code
_entity_poly.pdbx_strand_id
1 'polypeptide(L)'
;MRSGIGDYIMKKKDTFKIGELSKLFDIGVDSIRYYEKVGILHPVRNDENNYRMYTIDDVRRLALIRELLGLSFSTDQIREYDEDRNVESTTELLQTELDVVDSEIAKLKATRDSIQNRLDTITSLGSMTSQDTFEKVLIKEFPDRGCVMVTDDNLPDDYVSYYVVKYMQCHHTKIDTIGACDCYTLDIPGSNPKSKYYRTKNVFFYAPYVEKTECNYTLPAGRYISLTYRGALTKTRGLLPKLYEYAKSHQLQLAGDPIEMCHIDDYETNDENEYIIELQIRLK
;
A
#
# COMPACT_ATOMS: atom_id res chain seq x y z
N MET A 1 -24.56 40.94 16.85
CA MET A 1 -25.17 39.85 17.61
C MET A 1 -24.09 39.16 18.42
N ARG A 2 -23.99 39.51 19.71
CA ARG A 2 -23.11 38.81 20.66
C ARG A 2 -23.95 37.69 21.29
N SER A 3 -23.75 36.44 20.91
CA SER A 3 -24.31 35.27 21.59
C SER A 3 -23.16 34.72 22.43
N GLY A 4 -23.07 34.97 23.70
CA GLY A 4 -23.61 34.14 24.72
C GLY A 4 -22.58 33.08 25.13
N ILE A 5 -21.35 33.53 25.64
CA ILE A 5 -20.60 32.72 26.60
C ILE A 5 -21.30 33.00 27.96
N GLY A 6 -22.50 32.39 28.10
CA GLY A 6 -23.31 32.48 29.30
C GLY A 6 -22.81 31.49 30.34
N ASP A 7 -22.43 32.00 31.50
CA ASP A 7 -22.52 31.42 32.85
C ASP A 7 -22.43 29.90 33.01
N TYR A 8 -21.27 29.32 32.74
CA TYR A 8 -20.85 28.10 33.41
C TYR A 8 -20.13 28.50 34.72
N ILE A 9 -20.86 29.02 35.69
CA ILE A 9 -20.39 29.01 37.08
C ILE A 9 -20.46 27.58 37.56
N MET A 10 -19.40 26.80 37.20
CA MET A 10 -19.25 25.46 37.76
C MET A 10 -19.06 25.59 39.26
N LYS A 11 -20.02 25.08 40.07
CA LYS A 11 -19.79 24.82 41.48
C LYS A 11 -18.48 24.07 41.59
N LYS A 12 -17.51 24.62 42.31
CA LYS A 12 -16.20 24.01 42.56
C LYS A 12 -16.44 22.62 43.16
N LYS A 13 -16.13 21.61 42.41
CA LYS A 13 -16.27 20.22 42.83
C LYS A 13 -14.88 19.70 43.09
N ASP A 14 -14.62 19.31 44.33
CA ASP A 14 -13.28 18.89 44.75
C ASP A 14 -12.95 17.45 44.38
N THR A 15 -13.95 16.59 44.18
CA THR A 15 -13.77 15.19 43.82
C THR A 15 -14.83 14.68 42.87
N PHE A 16 -14.48 13.68 42.05
CA PHE A 16 -15.30 13.06 41.03
C PHE A 16 -15.40 11.56 41.26
N LYS A 17 -16.54 10.96 40.91
CA LYS A 17 -16.70 9.51 40.84
C LYS A 17 -16.21 8.97 39.47
N ILE A 18 -15.82 7.69 39.39
CA ILE A 18 -15.36 7.06 38.15
C ILE A 18 -16.35 7.22 36.99
N GLY A 19 -17.67 7.11 37.23
CA GLY A 19 -18.68 7.29 36.20
C GLY A 19 -18.80 8.71 35.69
N GLU A 20 -18.38 9.73 36.51
CA GLU A 20 -18.35 11.12 36.07
C GLU A 20 -17.14 11.38 35.17
N LEU A 21 -15.97 10.81 35.49
CA LEU A 21 -14.81 10.85 34.63
C LEU A 21 -15.05 10.10 33.32
N SER A 22 -15.67 8.92 33.38
CA SER A 22 -16.06 8.14 32.20
C SER A 22 -16.90 8.97 31.24
N LYS A 23 -17.89 9.70 31.75
CA LYS A 23 -18.73 10.60 30.92
C LYS A 23 -18.00 11.83 30.43
N LEU A 24 -17.16 12.43 31.29
CA LEU A 24 -16.42 13.67 30.98
C LEU A 24 -15.44 13.46 29.84
N PHE A 25 -14.79 12.30 29.83
CA PHE A 25 -13.74 11.96 28.85
C PHE A 25 -14.21 11.04 27.74
N ASP A 26 -15.46 10.61 27.77
CA ASP A 26 -16.02 9.61 26.82
C ASP A 26 -15.14 8.35 26.71
N ILE A 27 -14.84 7.74 27.88
CA ILE A 27 -14.04 6.51 27.98
C ILE A 27 -14.72 5.49 28.88
N GLY A 28 -14.47 4.21 28.62
CA GLY A 28 -14.98 3.12 29.45
C GLY A 28 -14.43 3.19 30.90
N VAL A 29 -15.29 2.84 31.86
CA VAL A 29 -14.86 2.70 33.27
C VAL A 29 -13.68 1.73 33.42
N ASP A 30 -13.63 0.69 32.59
CA ASP A 30 -12.55 -0.30 32.62
C ASP A 30 -11.20 0.27 32.13
N SER A 31 -11.21 1.23 31.21
CA SER A 31 -9.99 1.96 30.83
C SER A 31 -9.45 2.79 32.00
N ILE A 32 -10.32 3.48 32.74
CA ILE A 32 -9.90 4.23 33.93
C ILE A 32 -9.31 3.30 35.00
N ARG A 33 -9.94 2.14 35.23
CA ARG A 33 -9.41 1.12 36.14
C ARG A 33 -8.08 0.52 35.67
N TYR A 34 -7.90 0.37 34.37
CA TYR A 34 -6.64 -0.06 33.80
C TYR A 34 -5.53 0.97 34.06
N TYR A 35 -5.80 2.26 33.88
CA TYR A 35 -4.83 3.32 34.18
C TYR A 35 -4.43 3.38 35.65
N GLU A 36 -5.36 3.07 36.58
CA GLU A 36 -5.03 2.87 38.01
C GLU A 36 -4.10 1.66 38.19
N LYS A 37 -4.44 0.53 37.52
CA LYS A 37 -3.68 -0.71 37.66
C LYS A 37 -2.24 -0.57 37.16
N VAL A 38 -2.00 0.17 36.08
CA VAL A 38 -0.67 0.40 35.53
C VAL A 38 0.07 1.56 36.19
N GLY A 39 -0.57 2.23 37.18
CA GLY A 39 0.07 3.23 38.02
C GLY A 39 0.21 4.62 37.42
N ILE A 40 -0.59 4.94 36.39
CA ILE A 40 -0.60 6.28 35.78
C ILE A 40 -1.77 7.15 36.26
N LEU A 41 -2.68 6.62 37.09
CA LEU A 41 -3.79 7.32 37.70
C LEU A 41 -3.93 6.89 39.16
N HIS A 42 -4.08 7.82 40.13
CA HIS A 42 -3.96 7.54 41.54
C HIS A 42 -5.17 8.08 42.34
N PRO A 43 -6.38 7.45 42.23
CA PRO A 43 -7.54 7.93 42.99
C PRO A 43 -7.33 7.75 44.50
N VAL A 44 -7.89 8.66 45.26
CA VAL A 44 -8.01 8.51 46.71
C VAL A 44 -9.23 7.64 47.06
N ARG A 45 -9.21 7.02 48.23
CA ARG A 45 -10.36 6.29 48.77
C ARG A 45 -11.13 7.16 49.75
N ASN A 46 -12.44 7.11 49.62
CA ASN A 46 -13.31 7.74 50.59
C ASN A 46 -13.30 6.95 51.91
N ASP A 47 -13.07 7.60 53.04
CA ASP A 47 -12.90 6.95 54.33
C ASP A 47 -14.17 6.26 54.85
N GLU A 48 -15.36 6.71 54.42
CA GLU A 48 -16.63 6.18 54.90
C GLU A 48 -17.10 4.93 54.18
N ASN A 49 -16.82 4.84 52.87
CA ASN A 49 -17.41 3.79 52.01
C ASN A 49 -16.40 3.10 51.07
N ASN A 50 -15.13 3.46 51.19
CA ASN A 50 -14.02 2.94 50.39
C ASN A 50 -14.18 3.10 48.86
N TYR A 51 -15.09 4.01 48.41
CA TYR A 51 -15.23 4.28 46.97
C TYR A 51 -14.05 5.12 46.46
N ARG A 52 -13.73 4.88 45.12
CA ARG A 52 -12.75 5.68 44.41
C ARG A 52 -13.24 7.09 44.19
N MET A 53 -12.41 8.05 44.58
CA MET A 53 -12.64 9.46 44.38
C MET A 53 -11.46 10.08 43.66
N TYR A 54 -11.72 10.79 42.59
CA TYR A 54 -10.72 11.42 41.74
C TYR A 54 -10.71 12.92 41.99
N THR A 55 -9.54 13.48 42.15
CA THR A 55 -9.33 14.92 42.39
C THR A 55 -9.28 15.66 41.04
N ILE A 56 -9.20 16.99 41.12
CA ILE A 56 -8.98 17.83 39.94
C ILE A 56 -7.62 17.54 39.26
N ASP A 57 -6.63 17.10 40.04
CA ASP A 57 -5.33 16.71 39.53
C ASP A 57 -5.42 15.39 38.78
N ASP A 58 -6.27 14.46 39.21
CA ASP A 58 -6.57 13.24 38.43
C ASP A 58 -7.29 13.57 37.12
N VAL A 59 -8.13 14.60 37.08
CA VAL A 59 -8.76 15.07 35.83
C VAL A 59 -7.70 15.60 34.86
N ARG A 60 -6.76 16.43 35.35
CA ARG A 60 -5.64 16.95 34.53
C ARG A 60 -4.75 15.81 34.02
N ARG A 61 -4.42 14.89 34.91
CA ARG A 61 -3.61 13.69 34.56
C ARG A 61 -4.30 12.82 33.51
N LEU A 62 -5.59 12.60 33.65
CA LEU A 62 -6.34 11.81 32.67
C LEU A 62 -6.44 12.53 31.32
N ALA A 63 -6.51 13.86 31.28
CA ALA A 63 -6.43 14.64 30.05
C ALA A 63 -5.07 14.39 29.32
N LEU A 64 -3.95 14.51 30.06
CA LEU A 64 -2.61 14.24 29.55
C LEU A 64 -2.46 12.79 29.07
N ILE A 65 -2.90 11.81 29.86
CA ILE A 65 -2.86 10.39 29.46
C ILE A 65 -3.57 10.20 28.12
N ARG A 66 -4.75 10.78 27.93
CA ARG A 66 -5.50 10.65 26.69
C ARG A 66 -4.82 11.30 25.49
N GLU A 67 -4.21 12.45 25.71
CA GLU A 67 -3.43 13.14 24.68
C GLU A 67 -2.26 12.27 24.21
N LEU A 68 -1.45 11.76 25.14
CA LEU A 68 -0.30 10.92 24.83
C LEU A 68 -0.69 9.57 24.20
N LEU A 69 -1.77 8.92 24.67
CA LEU A 69 -2.30 7.71 24.03
C LEU A 69 -2.80 8.00 22.61
N GLY A 70 -3.37 9.18 22.34
CA GLY A 70 -3.79 9.61 21.01
C GLY A 70 -2.61 9.78 20.05
N LEU A 71 -1.42 10.03 20.58
CA LEU A 71 -0.14 10.11 19.85
C LEU A 71 0.62 8.79 19.81
N SER A 72 -0.04 7.68 20.18
CA SER A 72 0.50 6.32 20.17
C SER A 72 1.57 6.01 21.23
N PHE A 73 1.70 6.82 22.28
CA PHE A 73 2.54 6.47 23.41
C PHE A 73 1.96 5.30 24.19
N SER A 74 2.83 4.40 24.63
CA SER A 74 2.45 3.31 25.54
C SER A 74 2.23 3.80 26.95
N THR A 75 1.46 3.07 27.74
CA THR A 75 1.25 3.39 29.17
C THR A 75 2.55 3.36 29.98
N ASP A 76 3.54 2.57 29.57
CA ASP A 76 4.86 2.55 30.22
C ASP A 76 5.66 3.83 29.96
N GLN A 77 5.67 4.32 28.72
CA GLN A 77 6.29 5.62 28.37
C GLN A 77 5.59 6.79 29.11
N ILE A 78 4.25 6.75 29.22
CA ILE A 78 3.50 7.76 29.97
C ILE A 78 3.87 7.75 31.45
N ARG A 79 4.06 6.58 32.04
CA ARG A 79 4.48 6.44 33.44
C ARG A 79 5.88 7.00 33.66
N GLU A 80 6.86 6.62 32.84
CA GLU A 80 8.23 7.12 32.92
C GLU A 80 8.28 8.65 32.80
N TYR A 81 7.54 9.22 31.87
CA TYR A 81 7.41 10.67 31.72
C TYR A 81 6.82 11.34 32.97
N ASP A 82 5.76 10.76 33.58
CA ASP A 82 5.10 11.34 34.73
C ASP A 82 5.99 11.32 35.99
N GLU A 83 6.89 10.34 36.12
CA GLU A 83 7.83 10.21 37.25
C GLU A 83 8.94 11.28 37.22
N ASP A 84 9.42 11.68 36.04
CA ASP A 84 10.49 12.68 35.89
C ASP A 84 10.09 13.86 35.00
N ARG A 85 8.89 14.36 35.22
CA ARG A 85 8.34 15.47 34.43
C ARG A 85 8.99 16.80 34.76
N ASN A 86 9.74 17.32 33.81
CA ASN A 86 10.36 18.64 33.85
C ASN A 86 10.35 19.26 32.43
N VAL A 87 10.89 20.48 32.28
CA VAL A 87 10.88 21.17 30.96
C VAL A 87 11.69 20.44 29.91
N GLU A 88 12.80 19.84 30.29
CA GLU A 88 13.67 19.09 29.38
C GLU A 88 12.98 17.81 28.88
N SER A 89 12.48 16.96 29.79
CA SER A 89 11.73 15.74 29.44
C SER A 89 10.45 16.05 28.66
N THR A 90 9.79 17.18 28.91
CA THR A 90 8.63 17.63 28.12
C THR A 90 9.04 18.03 26.70
N THR A 91 10.19 18.69 26.55
CA THR A 91 10.71 19.07 25.22
C THR A 91 11.09 17.83 24.41
N GLU A 92 11.76 16.86 25.02
CA GLU A 92 12.12 15.58 24.39
C GLU A 92 10.88 14.77 23.97
N LEU A 93 9.86 14.75 24.85
CA LEU A 93 8.59 14.10 24.53
C LEU A 93 7.95 14.74 23.30
N LEU A 94 7.80 16.08 23.28
CA LEU A 94 7.20 16.79 22.14
C LEU A 94 8.01 16.59 20.84
N GLN A 95 9.34 16.52 20.92
CA GLN A 95 10.17 16.20 19.75
C GLN A 95 9.90 14.80 19.25
N THR A 96 9.80 13.82 20.14
CA THR A 96 9.48 12.43 19.78
C THR A 96 8.10 12.33 19.11
N GLU A 97 7.12 13.08 19.60
CA GLU A 97 5.79 13.17 19.00
C GLU A 97 5.84 13.75 17.58
N LEU A 98 6.61 14.81 17.38
CA LEU A 98 6.82 15.40 16.04
C LEU A 98 7.44 14.39 15.09
N ASP A 99 8.46 13.65 15.52
CA ASP A 99 9.13 12.64 14.69
C ASP A 99 8.17 11.49 14.29
N VAL A 100 7.27 11.08 15.21
CA VAL A 100 6.22 10.08 14.92
C VAL A 100 5.22 10.62 13.89
N VAL A 101 4.73 11.85 14.08
CA VAL A 101 3.79 12.49 13.15
C VAL A 101 4.42 12.70 11.78
N ASP A 102 5.67 13.14 11.71
CA ASP A 102 6.40 13.33 10.45
C ASP A 102 6.59 12.01 9.71
N SER A 103 6.88 10.92 10.45
CA SER A 103 6.94 9.57 9.89
C SER A 103 5.60 9.13 9.28
N GLU A 104 4.48 9.36 9.98
CA GLU A 104 3.15 9.03 9.46
C GLU A 104 2.77 9.90 8.24
N ILE A 105 3.11 11.19 8.26
CA ILE A 105 2.93 12.08 7.12
C ILE A 105 3.73 11.57 5.91
N ALA A 106 4.97 11.12 6.11
CA ALA A 106 5.80 10.57 5.03
C ALA A 106 5.17 9.31 4.43
N LYS A 107 4.67 8.39 5.27
CA LYS A 107 3.97 7.17 4.82
C LYS A 107 2.70 7.50 4.02
N LEU A 108 1.89 8.43 4.52
CA LEU A 108 0.66 8.85 3.83
C LEU A 108 0.95 9.53 2.49
N LYS A 109 2.01 10.35 2.41
CA LYS A 109 2.46 10.94 1.15
C LYS A 109 2.89 9.87 0.14
N ALA A 110 3.70 8.90 0.57
CA ALA A 110 4.12 7.79 -0.29
C ALA A 110 2.91 6.98 -0.80
N THR A 111 1.94 6.70 0.07
CA THR A 111 0.70 6.01 -0.31
C THR A 111 -0.11 6.84 -1.33
N ARG A 112 -0.26 8.14 -1.09
CA ARG A 112 -0.94 9.05 -2.02
C ARG A 112 -0.26 9.06 -3.39
N ASP A 113 1.06 9.15 -3.41
CA ASP A 113 1.82 9.22 -4.66
C ASP A 113 1.73 7.90 -5.44
N SER A 114 1.75 6.76 -4.74
CA SER A 114 1.48 5.44 -5.33
C SER A 114 0.09 5.39 -5.97
N ILE A 115 -0.95 5.83 -5.26
CA ILE A 115 -2.33 5.88 -5.79
C ILE A 115 -2.43 6.81 -7.01
N GLN A 116 -1.77 7.97 -6.96
CA GLN A 116 -1.77 8.92 -8.08
C GLN A 116 -1.10 8.32 -9.32
N ASN A 117 0.05 7.68 -9.16
CA ASN A 117 0.76 7.03 -10.26
C ASN A 117 -0.10 5.93 -10.93
N ARG A 118 -0.82 5.13 -10.12
CA ARG A 118 -1.75 4.12 -10.63
C ARG A 118 -2.91 4.74 -11.40
N LEU A 119 -3.51 5.79 -10.84
CA LEU A 119 -4.60 6.54 -11.48
C LEU A 119 -4.16 7.11 -12.83
N ASP A 120 -2.97 7.73 -12.87
CA ASP A 120 -2.42 8.33 -14.10
C ASP A 120 -2.14 7.25 -15.16
N THR A 121 -1.60 6.09 -14.74
CA THR A 121 -1.36 4.94 -15.62
C THR A 121 -2.65 4.43 -16.23
N ILE A 122 -3.65 4.10 -15.43
CA ILE A 122 -4.95 3.60 -15.90
C ILE A 122 -5.64 4.62 -16.79
N THR A 123 -5.62 5.90 -16.42
CA THR A 123 -6.25 6.97 -17.19
C THR A 123 -5.57 7.17 -18.55
N SER A 124 -4.23 7.15 -18.57
CA SER A 124 -3.47 7.30 -19.81
C SER A 124 -3.70 6.14 -20.77
N LEU A 125 -3.70 4.91 -20.27
CA LEU A 125 -3.94 3.70 -21.04
C LEU A 125 -5.40 3.60 -21.50
N GLY A 126 -6.35 3.87 -20.60
CA GLY A 126 -7.79 3.86 -20.92
C GLY A 126 -8.18 4.89 -21.98
N SER A 127 -7.48 6.02 -22.03
CA SER A 127 -7.68 7.09 -23.03
C SER A 127 -7.09 6.76 -24.43
N MET A 128 -6.30 5.70 -24.55
CA MET A 128 -5.79 5.23 -25.84
C MET A 128 -6.95 4.69 -26.71
N THR A 129 -7.66 5.58 -27.38
CA THR A 129 -8.84 5.25 -28.20
C THR A 129 -8.54 5.11 -29.68
N SER A 130 -7.36 5.51 -30.13
CA SER A 130 -7.05 5.52 -31.56
C SER A 130 -6.68 4.12 -32.08
N GLN A 131 -7.42 3.63 -33.08
CA GLN A 131 -7.05 2.46 -33.87
C GLN A 131 -5.62 2.54 -34.43
N ASP A 132 -5.04 3.74 -34.45
CA ASP A 132 -3.68 3.99 -34.91
C ASP A 132 -2.58 3.50 -33.97
N THR A 133 -2.90 3.18 -32.73
CA THR A 133 -1.93 2.71 -31.72
C THR A 133 -1.98 1.20 -31.50
N PHE A 134 -3.18 0.60 -31.62
CA PHE A 134 -3.38 -0.82 -31.37
C PHE A 134 -3.02 -1.70 -32.58
N GLU A 135 -2.51 -2.89 -32.27
CA GLU A 135 -2.13 -3.96 -33.20
C GLU A 135 -1.06 -3.59 -34.24
N LYS A 136 -0.34 -2.47 -34.02
CA LYS A 136 0.84 -2.11 -34.80
C LYS A 136 2.12 -2.53 -34.09
N VAL A 137 3.04 -3.06 -34.87
CA VAL A 137 4.37 -3.38 -34.37
C VAL A 137 5.22 -2.12 -34.37
N LEU A 138 5.74 -1.76 -33.20
CA LEU A 138 6.61 -0.62 -32.98
C LEU A 138 7.94 -1.08 -32.38
N ILE A 139 9.00 -0.29 -32.63
CA ILE A 139 10.26 -0.46 -31.92
C ILE A 139 10.29 0.62 -30.82
N LYS A 140 10.37 0.18 -29.58
CA LYS A 140 10.47 1.04 -28.39
C LYS A 140 11.83 0.85 -27.74
N GLU A 141 12.38 1.91 -27.16
CA GLU A 141 13.60 1.85 -26.35
C GLU A 141 13.23 2.04 -24.88
N PHE A 142 13.73 1.18 -24.04
CA PHE A 142 13.46 1.22 -22.60
C PHE A 142 14.77 1.26 -21.80
N PRO A 143 14.80 1.98 -20.68
CA PRO A 143 15.84 1.81 -19.66
C PRO A 143 15.72 0.45 -18.96
N ASP A 144 16.66 0.13 -18.07
CA ASP A 144 16.48 -0.98 -17.13
C ASP A 144 15.22 -0.79 -16.30
N ARG A 145 14.36 -1.81 -16.31
CA ARG A 145 13.08 -1.82 -15.57
C ARG A 145 13.17 -2.84 -14.44
N GLY A 146 13.16 -2.35 -13.20
CA GLY A 146 13.11 -3.19 -12.02
C GLY A 146 11.74 -3.88 -11.93
N CYS A 147 11.76 -5.17 -11.61
CA CYS A 147 10.57 -6.01 -11.50
C CYS A 147 10.64 -6.89 -10.26
N VAL A 148 9.48 -7.35 -9.82
CA VAL A 148 9.38 -8.34 -8.74
C VAL A 148 8.99 -9.68 -9.35
N MET A 149 9.93 -10.62 -9.42
CA MET A 149 9.71 -12.00 -9.86
C MET A 149 9.03 -12.77 -8.73
N VAL A 150 7.86 -13.31 -9.00
CA VAL A 150 7.08 -14.09 -8.03
C VAL A 150 7.44 -15.56 -8.10
N THR A 151 7.71 -16.05 -9.29
CA THR A 151 8.14 -17.43 -9.53
C THR A 151 8.84 -17.55 -10.87
N ASP A 152 9.79 -18.47 -10.91
CA ASP A 152 10.50 -18.92 -12.11
C ASP A 152 10.07 -20.32 -12.58
N ASP A 153 9.10 -20.93 -11.91
CA ASP A 153 8.50 -22.21 -12.28
C ASP A 153 7.30 -22.02 -13.22
N ASN A 154 7.10 -22.99 -14.13
CA ASN A 154 5.95 -23.02 -15.00
C ASN A 154 4.65 -23.21 -14.19
N LEU A 155 3.97 -22.11 -13.90
CA LEU A 155 2.73 -22.12 -13.16
C LEU A 155 1.51 -22.30 -14.07
N PRO A 156 0.46 -22.98 -13.59
CA PRO A 156 -0.87 -22.82 -14.14
C PRO A 156 -1.37 -21.40 -13.87
N ASP A 157 -1.96 -20.76 -14.88
CA ASP A 157 -2.44 -19.38 -14.82
C ASP A 157 -3.39 -19.12 -13.62
N ASP A 158 -4.20 -20.11 -13.23
CA ASP A 158 -5.15 -20.05 -12.11
C ASP A 158 -4.49 -19.88 -10.72
N TYR A 159 -3.16 -20.07 -10.63
CA TYR A 159 -2.43 -19.99 -9.35
C TYR A 159 -1.62 -18.71 -9.16
N VAL A 160 -1.61 -17.79 -10.11
CA VAL A 160 -0.82 -16.55 -10.04
C VAL A 160 -1.15 -15.77 -8.77
N SER A 161 -2.41 -15.47 -8.51
CA SER A 161 -2.86 -14.74 -7.33
C SER A 161 -2.46 -15.41 -6.01
N TYR A 162 -2.46 -16.77 -5.96
CA TYR A 162 -1.99 -17.51 -4.78
C TYR A 162 -0.50 -17.26 -4.52
N TYR A 163 0.34 -17.31 -5.56
CA TYR A 163 1.78 -17.09 -5.42
C TYR A 163 2.13 -15.65 -5.11
N VAL A 164 1.38 -14.67 -5.65
CA VAL A 164 1.49 -13.26 -5.26
C VAL A 164 1.27 -13.08 -3.76
N VAL A 165 0.16 -13.61 -3.24
CA VAL A 165 -0.14 -13.53 -1.80
C VAL A 165 0.93 -14.25 -0.97
N LYS A 166 1.37 -15.43 -1.41
CA LYS A 166 2.44 -16.18 -0.76
C LYS A 166 3.76 -15.42 -0.77
N TYR A 167 4.12 -14.80 -1.88
CA TYR A 167 5.31 -13.96 -1.99
C TYR A 167 5.25 -12.80 -0.99
N MET A 168 4.13 -12.07 -0.93
CA MET A 168 3.93 -10.96 0.01
C MET A 168 4.00 -11.36 1.48
N GLN A 169 3.61 -12.60 1.82
CA GLN A 169 3.76 -13.12 3.19
C GLN A 169 5.22 -13.38 3.59
N CYS A 170 6.06 -13.73 2.62
CA CYS A 170 7.47 -14.08 2.87
C CYS A 170 8.42 -12.88 2.68
N HIS A 171 7.97 -11.80 2.06
CA HIS A 171 8.76 -10.63 1.72
C HIS A 171 8.06 -9.35 2.18
N HIS A 172 8.85 -8.34 2.52
CA HIS A 172 8.30 -7.03 2.93
C HIS A 172 7.81 -6.17 1.77
N THR A 173 8.14 -6.55 0.54
CA THR A 173 7.74 -5.84 -0.68
C THR A 173 6.24 -5.96 -0.89
N LYS A 174 5.56 -4.83 -0.96
CA LYS A 174 4.14 -4.79 -1.33
C LYS A 174 4.01 -4.76 -2.84
N ILE A 175 3.31 -5.73 -3.39
CA ILE A 175 2.85 -5.72 -4.77
C ILE A 175 1.39 -5.26 -4.74
N ASP A 176 1.14 -4.07 -5.23
CA ASP A 176 -0.23 -3.60 -5.43
C ASP A 176 -0.79 -4.27 -6.68
N THR A 177 -1.94 -4.94 -6.58
CA THR A 177 -2.56 -5.61 -7.73
C THR A 177 -3.17 -4.61 -8.71
N ILE A 178 -3.88 -3.60 -8.18
CA ILE A 178 -4.48 -2.56 -9.03
C ILE A 178 -3.41 -1.56 -9.48
N GLY A 179 -3.21 -1.43 -10.80
CA GLY A 179 -2.27 -0.50 -11.42
C GLY A 179 -0.80 -0.96 -11.42
N ALA A 180 -0.51 -2.17 -10.96
CA ALA A 180 0.71 -2.87 -11.32
C ALA A 180 0.52 -3.56 -12.67
N CYS A 181 1.60 -3.77 -13.41
CA CYS A 181 1.55 -4.49 -14.67
C CYS A 181 1.96 -5.94 -14.42
N ASP A 182 1.04 -6.86 -14.58
CA ASP A 182 1.28 -8.29 -14.55
C ASP A 182 2.03 -8.70 -15.82
N CYS A 183 3.13 -9.39 -15.67
CA CYS A 183 4.02 -9.72 -16.75
C CYS A 183 4.30 -11.22 -16.79
N TYR A 184 4.17 -11.78 -17.97
CA TYR A 184 4.33 -13.22 -18.23
C TYR A 184 5.40 -13.44 -19.30
N THR A 185 6.45 -14.21 -18.99
CA THR A 185 7.34 -14.71 -20.02
C THR A 185 6.69 -15.93 -20.65
N LEU A 186 6.55 -15.95 -21.98
CA LEU A 186 5.85 -16.99 -22.72
C LEU A 186 6.80 -18.08 -23.19
N ASP A 187 6.49 -19.33 -22.89
CA ASP A 187 7.20 -20.52 -23.39
C ASP A 187 6.56 -20.98 -24.69
N ILE A 188 7.02 -20.46 -25.82
CA ILE A 188 6.46 -20.81 -27.15
C ILE A 188 6.70 -22.27 -27.51
N PRO A 189 7.93 -22.83 -27.38
CA PRO A 189 8.20 -24.24 -27.71
C PRO A 189 7.43 -25.23 -26.85
N GLY A 190 7.25 -24.92 -25.55
CA GLY A 190 6.53 -25.77 -24.58
C GLY A 190 5.01 -25.63 -24.63
N SER A 191 4.48 -24.73 -25.46
CA SER A 191 3.06 -24.45 -25.53
C SER A 191 2.29 -25.50 -26.34
N ASN A 192 1.13 -25.94 -25.84
CA ASN A 192 0.22 -26.78 -26.57
C ASN A 192 -0.40 -26.01 -27.77
N PRO A 193 -0.22 -26.45 -29.03
CA PRO A 193 -0.79 -25.74 -30.20
C PRO A 193 -2.32 -25.59 -30.16
N LYS A 194 -3.02 -26.47 -29.44
CA LYS A 194 -4.48 -26.47 -29.34
C LYS A 194 -5.00 -25.60 -28.18
N SER A 195 -4.13 -25.13 -27.28
CA SER A 195 -4.54 -24.24 -26.20
C SER A 195 -4.86 -22.85 -26.75
N LYS A 196 -5.78 -22.15 -26.11
CA LYS A 196 -6.09 -20.75 -26.39
C LYS A 196 -4.98 -19.79 -25.90
N TYR A 197 -4.18 -20.23 -24.93
CA TYR A 197 -3.12 -19.45 -24.30
C TYR A 197 -1.75 -20.08 -24.59
N TYR A 198 -0.70 -19.27 -24.54
CA TYR A 198 0.66 -19.78 -24.44
C TYR A 198 0.93 -20.28 -23.03
N ARG A 199 1.90 -21.19 -22.91
CA ARG A 199 2.41 -21.61 -21.61
C ARG A 199 3.22 -20.49 -21.00
N THR A 200 2.99 -20.19 -19.73
CA THR A 200 3.77 -19.24 -18.96
C THR A 200 5.03 -19.90 -18.40
N LYS A 201 6.17 -19.24 -18.55
CA LYS A 201 7.45 -19.66 -18.00
C LYS A 201 7.72 -18.99 -16.66
N ASN A 202 7.58 -17.68 -16.61
CA ASN A 202 7.83 -16.87 -15.43
C ASN A 202 6.70 -15.84 -15.25
N VAL A 203 6.41 -15.51 -13.99
CA VAL A 203 5.47 -14.45 -13.61
C VAL A 203 6.21 -13.40 -12.81
N PHE A 204 6.09 -12.16 -13.19
CA PHE A 204 6.68 -11.03 -12.51
C PHE A 204 5.80 -9.78 -12.64
N PHE A 205 6.01 -8.84 -11.73
CA PHE A 205 5.28 -7.58 -11.69
C PHE A 205 6.21 -6.42 -12.04
N TYR A 206 5.75 -5.55 -12.89
CA TYR A 206 6.39 -4.29 -13.18
C TYR A 206 5.54 -3.14 -12.64
N ALA A 207 6.11 -2.35 -11.75
CA ALA A 207 5.51 -1.14 -11.25
C ALA A 207 6.58 -0.05 -11.14
N PRO A 208 6.43 1.07 -11.88
CA PRO A 208 7.47 2.13 -11.92
C PRO A 208 7.73 2.78 -10.56
N TYR A 209 6.83 2.60 -9.60
CA TYR A 209 6.91 3.15 -8.24
C TYR A 209 7.58 2.21 -7.21
N VAL A 210 7.89 0.96 -7.58
CA VAL A 210 8.66 0.06 -6.71
C VAL A 210 10.13 0.45 -6.73
N GLU A 211 10.71 0.65 -5.56
CA GLU A 211 12.12 1.01 -5.47
C GLU A 211 13.01 -0.12 -6.01
N LYS A 212 14.09 0.25 -6.70
CA LYS A 212 15.02 -0.72 -7.31
C LYS A 212 15.62 -1.70 -6.29
N THR A 213 15.75 -1.28 -5.04
CA THR A 213 16.25 -2.10 -3.92
C THR A 213 15.31 -3.24 -3.55
N GLU A 214 14.04 -3.13 -3.89
CA GLU A 214 13.01 -4.14 -3.63
C GLU A 214 12.81 -5.07 -4.84
N CYS A 215 13.43 -4.76 -5.98
CA CYS A 215 13.35 -5.56 -7.20
C CYS A 215 14.34 -6.72 -7.15
N ASN A 216 13.87 -7.93 -7.43
CA ASN A 216 14.70 -9.13 -7.55
C ASN A 216 14.91 -9.59 -9.00
N TYR A 217 14.32 -8.90 -9.96
CA TYR A 217 14.42 -9.14 -11.38
C TYR A 217 14.55 -7.84 -12.16
N THR A 218 15.21 -7.87 -13.31
CA THR A 218 15.37 -6.69 -14.18
C THR A 218 15.11 -7.04 -15.62
N LEU A 219 14.18 -6.34 -16.25
CA LEU A 219 14.09 -6.31 -17.71
C LEU A 219 15.19 -5.40 -18.24
N PRO A 220 16.15 -5.91 -19.01
CA PRO A 220 17.33 -5.15 -19.41
C PRO A 220 16.98 -3.96 -20.31
N ALA A 221 17.74 -2.90 -20.18
CA ALA A 221 17.69 -1.77 -21.11
C ALA A 221 17.92 -2.23 -22.57
N GLY A 222 17.38 -1.46 -23.49
CA GLY A 222 17.56 -1.68 -24.92
C GLY A 222 16.30 -1.53 -25.74
N ARG A 223 16.40 -1.94 -27.00
CA ARG A 223 15.27 -1.88 -27.93
C ARG A 223 14.43 -3.14 -27.86
N TYR A 224 13.15 -2.96 -27.96
CA TYR A 224 12.14 -4.02 -27.99
C TYR A 224 11.21 -3.79 -29.17
N ILE A 225 10.86 -4.85 -29.87
CA ILE A 225 9.67 -4.82 -30.71
C ILE A 225 8.47 -5.01 -29.79
N SER A 226 7.45 -4.20 -30.00
CA SER A 226 6.27 -4.12 -29.14
C SER A 226 5.00 -4.07 -30.00
N LEU A 227 3.95 -4.71 -29.54
CA LEU A 227 2.61 -4.62 -30.10
C LEU A 227 1.61 -4.54 -28.94
N THR A 228 0.88 -3.43 -28.88
CA THR A 228 -0.19 -3.26 -27.88
C THR A 228 -1.54 -3.58 -28.54
N TYR A 229 -2.40 -4.28 -27.82
CA TYR A 229 -3.75 -4.57 -28.27
C TYR A 229 -4.77 -4.39 -27.15
N ARG A 230 -6.04 -4.26 -27.54
CA ARG A 230 -7.18 -4.23 -26.64
C ARG A 230 -8.01 -5.48 -26.79
N GLY A 231 -8.48 -6.04 -25.65
CA GLY A 231 -9.38 -7.19 -25.59
C GLY A 231 -8.74 -8.41 -24.96
N ALA A 232 -9.47 -9.52 -25.00
CA ALA A 232 -9.14 -10.76 -24.30
C ALA A 232 -7.72 -11.27 -24.57
N LEU A 233 -7.08 -11.85 -23.56
CA LEU A 233 -5.75 -12.48 -23.63
C LEU A 233 -5.62 -13.55 -24.71
N THR A 234 -6.72 -14.18 -25.09
CA THR A 234 -6.75 -15.17 -26.19
C THR A 234 -6.26 -14.63 -27.53
N LYS A 235 -6.29 -13.29 -27.72
CA LYS A 235 -5.77 -12.63 -28.93
C LYS A 235 -4.26 -12.74 -29.08
N THR A 236 -3.51 -12.94 -28.01
CA THR A 236 -2.04 -13.08 -28.05
C THR A 236 -1.60 -14.14 -29.04
N ARG A 237 -2.31 -15.28 -29.11
CA ARG A 237 -1.98 -16.36 -30.07
C ARG A 237 -1.99 -15.92 -31.53
N GLY A 238 -2.89 -15.02 -31.91
CA GLY A 238 -2.99 -14.50 -33.26
C GLY A 238 -2.07 -13.32 -33.53
N LEU A 239 -1.70 -12.57 -32.49
CA LEU A 239 -0.95 -11.30 -32.62
C LEU A 239 0.57 -11.51 -32.44
N LEU A 240 1.00 -12.41 -31.58
CA LEU A 240 2.43 -12.66 -31.34
C LEU A 240 3.19 -13.05 -32.63
N PRO A 241 2.66 -13.87 -33.56
CA PRO A 241 3.31 -14.14 -34.81
C PRO A 241 3.65 -12.91 -35.64
N LYS A 242 2.84 -11.80 -35.56
CA LYS A 242 3.11 -10.57 -36.28
C LYS A 242 4.46 -9.93 -35.84
N LEU A 243 4.87 -10.07 -34.56
CA LEU A 243 6.17 -9.60 -34.09
C LEU A 243 7.33 -10.39 -34.76
N TYR A 244 7.19 -11.69 -34.82
CA TYR A 244 8.21 -12.56 -35.48
C TYR A 244 8.31 -12.28 -36.99
N GLU A 245 7.19 -12.10 -37.67
CA GLU A 245 7.14 -11.73 -39.09
C GLU A 245 7.78 -10.36 -39.34
N TYR A 246 7.46 -9.38 -38.46
CA TYR A 246 8.07 -8.05 -38.53
C TYR A 246 9.58 -8.11 -38.31
N ALA A 247 10.05 -8.84 -37.31
CA ALA A 247 11.47 -9.02 -37.07
C ALA A 247 12.19 -9.65 -38.25
N LYS A 248 11.59 -10.69 -38.86
CA LYS A 248 12.13 -11.38 -40.02
C LYS A 248 12.21 -10.44 -41.23
N SER A 249 11.14 -9.68 -41.53
CA SER A 249 11.09 -8.79 -42.69
C SER A 249 12.06 -7.60 -42.56
N HIS A 250 12.38 -7.18 -41.35
CA HIS A 250 13.31 -6.06 -41.07
C HIS A 250 14.71 -6.56 -40.69
N GLN A 251 15.00 -7.84 -40.78
CA GLN A 251 16.29 -8.46 -40.44
C GLN A 251 16.75 -8.19 -39.02
N LEU A 252 15.80 -8.06 -38.09
CA LEU A 252 16.06 -7.82 -36.68
C LEU A 252 16.37 -9.14 -35.95
N GLN A 253 17.37 -9.12 -35.09
CA GLN A 253 17.71 -10.27 -34.24
C GLN A 253 17.02 -10.16 -32.89
N LEU A 254 16.22 -11.16 -32.57
CA LEU A 254 15.50 -11.25 -31.29
C LEU A 254 16.40 -11.82 -30.19
N ALA A 255 16.17 -11.37 -28.95
CA ALA A 255 16.88 -11.82 -27.77
C ALA A 255 15.89 -12.16 -26.64
N GLY A 256 15.87 -13.43 -26.27
CA GLY A 256 15.00 -13.92 -25.18
C GLY A 256 13.58 -14.31 -25.63
N ASP A 257 12.81 -14.69 -24.66
CA ASP A 257 11.43 -15.12 -24.84
C ASP A 257 10.49 -13.90 -24.94
N PRO A 258 9.33 -14.04 -25.58
CA PRO A 258 8.33 -12.96 -25.60
C PRO A 258 7.74 -12.73 -24.20
N ILE A 259 7.41 -11.48 -23.94
CA ILE A 259 6.78 -11.04 -22.71
C ILE A 259 5.38 -10.53 -23.05
N GLU A 260 4.40 -11.01 -22.30
CA GLU A 260 3.04 -10.47 -22.27
C GLU A 260 2.91 -9.61 -21.02
N MET A 261 2.57 -8.33 -21.22
CA MET A 261 2.43 -7.33 -20.17
C MET A 261 0.96 -6.89 -20.09
N CYS A 262 0.29 -7.22 -19.00
CA CYS A 262 -1.11 -6.90 -18.77
C CYS A 262 -1.17 -5.55 -18.04
N HIS A 263 -1.45 -4.49 -18.78
CA HIS A 263 -1.53 -3.13 -18.24
C HIS A 263 -2.91 -2.81 -17.66
N ILE A 264 -3.96 -3.39 -18.23
CA ILE A 264 -5.34 -3.39 -17.72
C ILE A 264 -5.85 -4.79 -17.94
N ASP A 265 -6.29 -5.46 -16.89
CA ASP A 265 -6.77 -6.84 -16.91
C ASP A 265 -7.93 -7.07 -15.93
N ASP A 266 -8.10 -8.26 -15.40
CA ASP A 266 -9.19 -8.63 -14.50
C ASP A 266 -9.08 -7.99 -13.09
N TYR A 267 -7.97 -7.36 -12.76
CA TYR A 267 -7.86 -6.54 -11.56
C TYR A 267 -8.52 -5.15 -11.70
N GLU A 268 -8.52 -4.56 -12.89
CA GLU A 268 -9.11 -3.26 -13.16
C GLU A 268 -10.54 -3.33 -13.69
N THR A 269 -10.91 -4.39 -14.43
CA THR A 269 -12.22 -4.47 -15.08
C THR A 269 -12.71 -5.90 -15.26
N ASN A 270 -14.03 -6.08 -15.20
CA ASN A 270 -14.68 -7.36 -15.52
C ASN A 270 -15.04 -7.50 -17.02
N ASP A 271 -14.74 -6.50 -17.85
CA ASP A 271 -14.98 -6.53 -19.29
C ASP A 271 -13.68 -6.79 -20.04
N GLU A 272 -13.51 -8.01 -20.54
CA GLU A 272 -12.33 -8.39 -21.33
C GLU A 272 -12.08 -7.46 -22.55
N ASN A 273 -13.09 -6.75 -23.03
CA ASN A 273 -12.92 -5.79 -24.13
C ASN A 273 -12.16 -4.52 -23.71
N GLU A 274 -12.04 -4.27 -22.41
CA GLU A 274 -11.28 -3.15 -21.87
C GLU A 274 -9.82 -3.52 -21.56
N TYR A 275 -9.46 -4.80 -21.57
CA TYR A 275 -8.08 -5.23 -21.33
C TYR A 275 -7.11 -4.55 -22.29
N ILE A 276 -5.97 -4.14 -21.78
CA ILE A 276 -4.86 -3.55 -22.56
C ILE A 276 -3.60 -4.34 -22.29
N ILE A 277 -3.17 -5.05 -23.33
CA ILE A 277 -2.05 -5.99 -23.28
C ILE A 277 -0.96 -5.51 -24.24
N GLU A 278 0.28 -5.58 -23.80
CA GLU A 278 1.45 -5.29 -24.61
C GLU A 278 2.34 -6.53 -24.74
N LEU A 279 2.59 -6.95 -25.96
CA LEU A 279 3.56 -8.00 -26.28
C LEU A 279 4.91 -7.37 -26.58
N GLN A 280 5.96 -7.84 -25.94
CA GLN A 280 7.32 -7.33 -26.12
C GLN A 280 8.30 -8.47 -26.42
N ILE A 281 9.25 -8.25 -27.33
CA ILE A 281 10.43 -9.10 -27.51
C ILE A 281 11.66 -8.19 -27.61
N ARG A 282 12.68 -8.48 -26.83
CA ARG A 282 13.94 -7.71 -26.85
C ARG A 282 14.69 -7.94 -28.16
N LEU A 283 15.34 -6.89 -28.66
CA LEU A 283 16.30 -6.97 -29.78
C LEU A 283 17.73 -7.14 -29.24
N LYS A 284 18.58 -7.81 -30.01
CA LYS A 284 20.01 -7.89 -29.70
C LYS A 284 20.69 -6.55 -29.94
#